data_ade149f2fc7d0227c99505c834a5593d
#
_entry.id   ade149f2fc7d0227c99505c834a5593d
#
_cell.length_a   1.000
_cell.length_b   1.000
_cell.length_c   1.000
_cell.angle_alpha   90.00
_cell.angle_beta   90.00
_cell.angle_gamma   90.00
#
_symmetry.space_group_name_H-M   'P 1'
#
loop_
_entity.id
_entity.type
_entity.pdbx_description
1 polymer ?
#
loop_
_entity_poly.entity_id
_entity_poly.type
_entity_poly.pdbx_seq_one_letter_code
_entity_poly.pdbx_strand_id
1 'polypeptide(L)'
;MSLDTVLSHNTVLPARSADKPDACALVLMGGGARTAYQAGVLKAVAGMLPAQAPAFPFLWLFGTSAGALNATFLASHAGDGAAALPALATFWQGLRSHQVYRLDAPTWVRASRVLAGWTLARQVKRHRALVDTLPLVDTLHRTIDLRRLEVALELGAIEALGVTASSYTTGEHWTFCQTSPQADAQPWHRPGRRADFQPITIEHLMASSAIPFLFPSVPLWVNGHREHFGDGSMRQLSPLSPAIHFGARRVLVIGVGQPQRAGLTSRNEGEPTAGTIAGHAMASVFHDTLHSDVEQTMRVSQTLARLPPGLAAALPYRPVEVLAI
;
A
#
# COMPACT_ATOMS: atom_id res chain seq x y z
N MET A 1 -22.18 21.38 -20.79
CA MET A 1 -20.97 20.53 -20.82
C MET A 1 -21.40 19.22 -21.47
N SER A 2 -21.02 19.00 -22.74
CA SER A 2 -21.48 17.87 -23.55
C SER A 2 -20.87 16.57 -23.06
N LEU A 3 -21.65 15.48 -23.14
CA LEU A 3 -21.18 14.10 -22.85
C LEU A 3 -19.94 13.71 -23.66
N ASP A 4 -19.73 14.31 -24.81
CA ASP A 4 -18.57 14.08 -25.68
C ASP A 4 -17.26 14.56 -25.07
N THR A 5 -17.27 15.54 -24.17
CA THR A 5 -16.06 16.06 -23.51
C THR A 5 -15.57 15.12 -22.39
N VAL A 6 -16.45 14.27 -21.85
CA VAL A 6 -16.11 13.29 -20.79
C VAL A 6 -15.52 12.02 -21.41
N LEU A 7 -15.86 11.70 -22.66
CA LEU A 7 -15.40 10.50 -23.34
C LEU A 7 -14.09 10.68 -24.12
N SER A 8 -13.62 11.92 -24.33
CA SER A 8 -12.40 12.22 -25.09
C SER A 8 -11.08 11.98 -24.35
N HIS A 9 -11.10 11.58 -23.07
CA HIS A 9 -9.93 11.11 -22.34
C HIS A 9 -9.80 9.57 -22.40
N ASN A 10 -10.11 8.98 -23.54
CA ASN A 10 -9.72 7.61 -23.84
C ASN A 10 -8.20 7.55 -24.01
N THR A 11 -7.49 7.49 -22.90
CA THR A 11 -6.11 7.00 -22.92
C THR A 11 -6.21 5.53 -23.31
N VAL A 12 -5.95 5.24 -24.58
CA VAL A 12 -5.73 3.88 -25.07
C VAL A 12 -4.74 3.24 -24.09
N LEU A 13 -5.14 2.16 -23.43
CA LEU A 13 -4.20 1.38 -22.64
C LEU A 13 -3.09 0.96 -23.60
N PRO A 14 -1.80 1.18 -23.28
CA PRO A 14 -0.71 0.88 -24.18
C PRO A 14 -0.77 -0.58 -24.64
N ALA A 15 -0.33 -0.82 -25.86
CA ALA A 15 -0.15 -2.17 -26.41
C ALA A 15 0.75 -2.96 -25.47
N ARG A 16 0.32 -4.11 -25.06
CA ARG A 16 0.70 -4.81 -23.82
C ARG A 16 1.96 -5.61 -23.96
N SER A 17 2.74 -5.62 -22.87
CA SER A 17 3.69 -6.67 -22.49
C SER A 17 3.17 -8.05 -22.89
N ALA A 18 4.08 -8.90 -23.42
CA ALA A 18 3.79 -10.28 -23.78
C ALA A 18 2.89 -10.92 -22.71
N ASP A 19 1.79 -11.49 -23.15
CA ASP A 19 0.73 -12.04 -22.32
C ASP A 19 1.34 -13.03 -21.29
N LYS A 20 1.36 -12.64 -20.02
CA LYS A 20 1.85 -13.45 -18.90
C LYS A 20 0.64 -13.94 -18.08
N PRO A 21 -0.15 -14.90 -18.61
CA PRO A 21 -1.43 -15.29 -18.04
C PRO A 21 -1.31 -15.85 -16.62
N ASP A 22 -0.15 -16.41 -16.27
CA ASP A 22 0.11 -17.03 -14.98
C ASP A 22 0.75 -16.08 -13.95
N ALA A 23 1.12 -14.86 -14.37
CA ALA A 23 1.72 -13.91 -13.46
C ALA A 23 0.71 -13.39 -12.44
N CYS A 24 1.15 -13.37 -11.17
CA CYS A 24 0.36 -12.91 -10.05
C CYS A 24 0.89 -11.58 -9.51
N ALA A 25 -0.02 -10.65 -9.20
CA ALA A 25 0.28 -9.47 -8.43
C ALA A 25 -0.02 -9.69 -6.95
N LEU A 26 0.81 -9.11 -6.09
CA LEU A 26 0.58 -9.05 -4.64
C LEU A 26 0.22 -7.62 -4.25
N VAL A 27 -0.92 -7.43 -3.58
CA VAL A 27 -1.35 -6.15 -3.04
C VAL A 27 -1.43 -6.26 -1.52
N LEU A 28 -0.68 -5.41 -0.83
CA LEU A 28 -0.56 -5.40 0.63
C LEU A 28 -1.15 -4.11 1.20
N MET A 29 -2.27 -4.23 1.89
CA MET A 29 -2.99 -3.08 2.44
C MET A 29 -2.29 -2.49 3.66
N GLY A 30 -2.55 -1.21 3.92
CA GLY A 30 -2.06 -0.52 5.11
C GLY A 30 -2.77 -0.99 6.38
N GLY A 31 -2.13 -0.78 7.54
CA GLY A 31 -2.74 -1.14 8.82
C GLY A 31 -1.79 -1.08 10.02
N GLY A 32 -0.64 -0.45 9.89
CA GLY A 32 0.37 -0.34 10.94
C GLY A 32 0.82 -1.72 11.44
N ALA A 33 0.90 -1.94 12.75
CA ALA A 33 1.35 -3.20 13.32
C ALA A 33 0.47 -4.43 12.94
N ARG A 34 -0.78 -4.21 12.53
CA ARG A 34 -1.66 -5.30 12.07
C ARG A 34 -1.17 -5.97 10.80
N THR A 35 -0.30 -5.32 10.02
CA THR A 35 0.29 -5.90 8.81
C THR A 35 1.27 -7.05 9.08
N ALA A 36 1.63 -7.32 10.33
CA ALA A 36 2.24 -8.58 10.74
C ALA A 36 1.39 -9.81 10.35
N TYR A 37 0.06 -9.65 10.27
CA TYR A 37 -0.86 -10.67 9.74
C TYR A 37 -0.50 -11.06 8.30
N GLN A 38 -0.17 -10.10 7.45
CA GLN A 38 0.24 -10.34 6.06
C GLN A 38 1.47 -11.24 6.00
N ALA A 39 2.45 -11.02 6.89
CA ALA A 39 3.63 -11.87 6.99
C ALA A 39 3.28 -13.32 7.38
N GLY A 40 2.29 -13.50 8.26
CA GLY A 40 1.76 -14.82 8.63
C GLY A 40 1.10 -15.53 7.46
N VAL A 41 0.25 -14.82 6.71
CA VAL A 41 -0.42 -15.34 5.51
C VAL A 41 0.62 -15.75 4.46
N LEU A 42 1.59 -14.89 4.16
CA LEU A 42 2.63 -15.16 3.17
C LEU A 42 3.54 -16.33 3.58
N LYS A 43 3.84 -16.48 4.87
CA LYS A 43 4.52 -17.67 5.40
C LYS A 43 3.70 -18.94 5.15
N ALA A 44 2.38 -18.90 5.34
CA ALA A 44 1.51 -20.04 5.05
C ALA A 44 1.47 -20.34 3.54
N VAL A 45 1.38 -19.31 2.69
CA VAL A 45 1.46 -19.44 1.22
C VAL A 45 2.77 -20.14 0.82
N ALA A 46 3.92 -19.77 1.42
CA ALA A 46 5.18 -20.43 1.14
C ALA A 46 5.13 -21.94 1.41
N GLY A 47 4.43 -22.37 2.46
CA GLY A 47 4.24 -23.79 2.78
C GLY A 47 3.31 -24.54 1.82
N MET A 48 2.54 -23.83 0.99
CA MET A 48 1.63 -24.39 -0.02
C MET A 48 2.30 -24.46 -1.41
N LEU A 49 3.39 -23.76 -1.62
CA LEU A 49 4.11 -23.78 -2.88
C LEU A 49 4.79 -25.16 -3.08
N PRO A 50 4.84 -25.67 -4.33
CA PRO A 50 5.59 -26.89 -4.61
C PRO A 50 7.06 -26.77 -4.18
N ALA A 51 7.63 -27.83 -3.61
CA ALA A 51 9.02 -27.85 -3.15
C ALA A 51 10.04 -27.54 -4.28
N GLN A 52 9.64 -27.73 -5.52
CA GLN A 52 10.44 -27.45 -6.72
C GLN A 52 10.19 -26.06 -7.32
N ALA A 53 9.39 -25.19 -6.66
CA ALA A 53 9.15 -23.81 -7.11
C ALA A 53 10.15 -22.86 -6.42
N PRO A 54 11.41 -22.75 -6.89
CA PRO A 54 12.41 -21.89 -6.23
C PRO A 54 12.16 -20.42 -6.52
N ALA A 55 11.40 -20.09 -7.57
CA ALA A 55 11.16 -18.71 -8.00
C ALA A 55 10.23 -17.95 -7.05
N PHE A 56 10.40 -16.64 -7.02
CA PHE A 56 9.50 -15.75 -6.29
C PHE A 56 8.11 -15.75 -6.99
N PRO A 57 7.00 -15.91 -6.23
CA PRO A 57 5.71 -16.21 -6.86
C PRO A 57 4.96 -14.98 -7.41
N PHE A 58 5.43 -13.76 -7.14
CA PHE A 58 4.75 -12.52 -7.52
C PHE A 58 5.59 -11.69 -8.47
N LEU A 59 5.00 -11.31 -9.59
CA LEU A 59 5.70 -10.50 -10.59
C LEU A 59 5.61 -9.01 -10.29
N TRP A 60 4.49 -8.57 -9.71
CA TRP A 60 4.23 -7.17 -9.35
C TRP A 60 3.84 -7.09 -7.87
N LEU A 61 4.43 -6.16 -7.15
CA LEU A 61 4.15 -5.92 -5.73
C LEU A 61 3.65 -4.50 -5.53
N PHE A 62 2.54 -4.35 -4.83
CA PHE A 62 1.99 -3.04 -4.48
C PHE A 62 1.70 -3.00 -2.99
N GLY A 63 2.09 -1.90 -2.35
CA GLY A 63 1.91 -1.76 -0.91
C GLY A 63 1.52 -0.37 -0.48
N THR A 64 0.80 -0.31 0.64
CA THR A 64 0.32 0.91 1.26
C THR A 64 0.71 0.93 2.72
N SER A 65 1.27 2.06 3.23
CA SER A 65 1.66 2.22 4.62
C SER A 65 2.60 1.08 5.07
N ALA A 66 2.35 0.42 6.19
CA ALA A 66 3.12 -0.74 6.61
C ALA A 66 3.07 -1.91 5.60
N GLY A 67 2.03 -1.98 4.75
CA GLY A 67 2.00 -2.90 3.61
C GLY A 67 3.04 -2.56 2.54
N ALA A 68 3.39 -1.25 2.38
CA ALA A 68 4.47 -0.84 1.50
C ALA A 68 5.84 -1.30 2.03
N LEU A 69 6.03 -1.28 3.35
CA LEU A 69 7.24 -1.83 3.98
C LEU A 69 7.37 -3.33 3.69
N ASN A 70 6.27 -4.08 3.85
CA ASN A 70 6.22 -5.51 3.54
C ASN A 70 6.51 -5.78 2.06
N ALA A 71 5.87 -5.03 1.15
CA ALA A 71 6.06 -5.16 -0.29
C ALA A 71 7.52 -4.89 -0.70
N THR A 72 8.11 -3.82 -0.15
CA THR A 72 9.51 -3.46 -0.45
C THR A 72 10.50 -4.45 0.13
N PHE A 73 10.24 -4.96 1.35
CA PHE A 73 11.04 -6.04 1.93
C PHE A 73 11.03 -7.27 1.01
N LEU A 74 9.85 -7.71 0.59
CA LEU A 74 9.72 -8.87 -0.31
C LEU A 74 10.39 -8.63 -1.65
N ALA A 75 10.22 -7.45 -2.24
CA ALA A 75 10.85 -7.06 -3.49
C ALA A 75 12.39 -7.11 -3.41
N SER A 76 12.97 -6.59 -2.31
CA SER A 76 14.42 -6.65 -2.08
C SER A 76 14.95 -8.07 -1.82
N HIS A 77 14.08 -9.01 -1.46
CA HIS A 77 14.41 -10.43 -1.24
C HIS A 77 13.89 -11.35 -2.35
N ALA A 78 13.33 -10.81 -3.43
CA ALA A 78 12.74 -11.62 -4.50
C ALA A 78 13.77 -12.55 -5.17
N GLY A 79 15.06 -12.15 -5.20
CA GLY A 79 16.14 -12.99 -5.67
C GLY A 79 16.36 -14.28 -4.83
N ASP A 80 15.88 -14.33 -3.59
CA ASP A 80 15.89 -15.51 -2.75
C ASP A 80 14.72 -16.47 -3.04
N GLY A 81 13.89 -16.13 -4.03
CA GLY A 81 12.72 -16.91 -4.42
C GLY A 81 11.67 -16.98 -3.33
N ALA A 82 11.03 -18.15 -3.19
CA ALA A 82 9.97 -18.38 -2.21
C ALA A 82 10.43 -18.21 -0.75
N ALA A 83 11.75 -18.29 -0.47
CA ALA A 83 12.30 -18.08 0.87
C ALA A 83 12.11 -16.63 1.39
N ALA A 84 11.87 -15.66 0.50
CA ALA A 84 11.55 -14.29 0.88
C ALA A 84 10.27 -14.20 1.77
N LEU A 85 9.30 -15.09 1.55
CA LEU A 85 8.02 -15.06 2.24
C LEU A 85 8.14 -15.37 3.74
N PRO A 86 8.77 -16.48 4.18
CA PRO A 86 9.02 -16.72 5.60
C PRO A 86 10.04 -15.74 6.22
N ALA A 87 10.97 -15.19 5.43
CA ALA A 87 11.91 -14.17 5.92
C ALA A 87 11.19 -12.92 6.43
N LEU A 88 10.11 -12.48 5.75
CA LEU A 88 9.26 -11.38 6.21
C LEU A 88 8.64 -11.67 7.60
N ALA A 89 8.20 -12.90 7.84
CA ALA A 89 7.66 -13.27 9.16
C ALA A 89 8.75 -13.20 10.26
N THR A 90 9.98 -13.60 9.95
CA THR A 90 11.13 -13.48 10.87
C THR A 90 11.44 -12.02 11.18
N PHE A 91 11.39 -11.13 10.18
CA PHE A 91 11.53 -9.68 10.39
C PHE A 91 10.50 -9.15 11.38
N TRP A 92 9.21 -9.47 11.20
CA TRP A 92 8.15 -9.02 12.10
C TRP A 92 8.30 -9.57 13.52
N GLN A 93 8.75 -10.80 13.70
CA GLN A 93 9.01 -11.38 15.02
C GLN A 93 10.14 -10.65 15.77
N GLY A 94 11.13 -10.15 15.02
CA GLY A 94 12.24 -9.35 15.57
C GLY A 94 11.91 -7.89 15.86
N LEU A 95 10.87 -7.33 15.24
CA LEU A 95 10.57 -5.90 15.33
C LEU A 95 10.04 -5.50 16.71
N ARG A 96 10.54 -4.38 17.24
CA ARG A 96 10.14 -3.81 18.54
C ARG A 96 9.66 -2.37 18.36
N SER A 97 8.73 -1.91 19.22
CA SER A 97 8.13 -0.58 19.14
C SER A 97 9.15 0.56 19.14
N HIS A 98 10.22 0.45 19.93
CA HIS A 98 11.28 1.47 19.99
C HIS A 98 12.11 1.59 18.69
N GLN A 99 12.04 0.59 17.80
CA GLN A 99 12.64 0.61 16.47
C GLN A 99 11.75 1.31 15.42
N VAL A 100 10.51 1.60 15.78
CA VAL A 100 9.53 2.26 14.89
C VAL A 100 9.36 3.72 15.26
N TYR A 101 9.20 4.03 16.56
CA TYR A 101 8.99 5.40 17.03
C TYR A 101 9.50 5.60 18.45
N ARG A 102 9.80 6.87 18.78
CA ARG A 102 10.06 7.31 20.14
C ARG A 102 9.00 8.30 20.58
N LEU A 103 8.59 8.15 21.83
CA LEU A 103 7.75 9.12 22.54
C LEU A 103 8.67 9.91 23.49
N ASP A 104 9.03 11.13 23.12
CA ASP A 104 9.87 12.03 23.92
C ASP A 104 9.07 12.68 25.05
N ALA A 105 8.30 11.87 25.79
CA ALA A 105 7.58 12.33 26.97
C ALA A 105 8.29 11.85 28.24
N PRO A 106 8.83 12.76 29.06
CA PRO A 106 9.40 12.38 30.36
C PRO A 106 8.41 11.58 31.20
N THR A 107 8.91 10.63 31.98
CA THR A 107 8.06 9.70 32.76
C THR A 107 7.14 10.41 33.75
N TRP A 108 7.57 11.56 34.27
CA TRP A 108 6.75 12.39 35.21
C TRP A 108 5.57 13.09 34.51
N VAL A 109 5.63 13.32 33.20
CA VAL A 109 4.51 13.90 32.43
C VAL A 109 3.35 12.91 32.32
N ARG A 110 3.62 11.60 32.39
CA ARG A 110 2.58 10.56 32.35
C ARG A 110 1.71 10.55 33.61
N ALA A 111 2.17 11.19 34.71
CA ALA A 111 1.44 11.25 35.97
C ALA A 111 0.32 12.32 36.00
N SER A 112 0.32 13.29 35.05
CA SER A 112 -0.70 14.36 35.01
C SER A 112 -1.27 14.53 33.61
N ARG A 113 -2.59 14.32 33.48
CA ARG A 113 -3.30 14.47 32.17
C ARG A 113 -3.19 15.88 31.58
N VAL A 114 -3.09 16.91 32.41
CA VAL A 114 -2.97 18.32 32.01
C VAL A 114 -1.56 18.61 31.47
N LEU A 115 -0.52 18.17 32.18
CA LEU A 115 0.87 18.30 31.72
C LEU A 115 1.16 17.47 30.50
N ALA A 116 0.60 16.28 30.39
CA ALA A 116 0.68 15.47 29.18
C ALA A 116 0.03 16.17 27.96
N GLY A 117 -1.14 16.76 28.13
CA GLY A 117 -1.81 17.54 27.08
C GLY A 117 -1.00 18.77 26.64
N TRP A 118 -0.40 19.50 27.58
CA TRP A 118 0.41 20.69 27.29
C TRP A 118 1.73 20.34 26.59
N THR A 119 2.42 19.28 27.04
CA THR A 119 3.67 18.82 26.40
C THR A 119 3.41 18.26 25.01
N LEU A 120 2.34 17.48 24.82
CA LEU A 120 1.90 17.01 23.50
C LEU A 120 1.58 18.18 22.55
N ALA A 121 0.82 19.17 23.02
CA ALA A 121 0.51 20.37 22.22
C ALA A 121 1.77 21.14 21.82
N ARG A 122 2.75 21.26 22.74
CA ARG A 122 4.05 21.90 22.46
C ARG A 122 4.89 21.09 21.46
N GLN A 123 4.87 19.76 21.56
CA GLN A 123 5.58 18.86 20.67
C GLN A 123 5.00 18.90 19.25
N VAL A 124 3.68 18.86 19.11
CA VAL A 124 2.98 19.06 17.84
C VAL A 124 3.32 20.41 17.21
N LYS A 125 3.35 21.48 18.01
CA LYS A 125 3.70 22.81 17.51
C LYS A 125 5.17 22.91 17.04
N ARG A 126 6.08 22.18 17.70
CA ARG A 126 7.53 22.21 17.39
C ARG A 126 7.92 21.26 16.27
N HIS A 127 7.36 20.05 16.21
CA HIS A 127 7.74 18.97 15.31
C HIS A 127 6.67 18.64 14.27
N ARG A 128 5.49 19.27 14.33
CA ARG A 128 4.31 18.98 13.49
C ARG A 128 3.85 17.51 13.53
N ALA A 129 4.31 16.76 14.56
CA ALA A 129 4.01 15.35 14.78
C ALA A 129 4.08 15.01 16.27
N LEU A 130 3.39 13.94 16.66
CA LEU A 130 3.34 13.47 18.06
C LEU A 130 4.55 12.62 18.45
N VAL A 131 5.18 11.95 17.48
CA VAL A 131 6.28 11.02 17.74
C VAL A 131 7.46 11.29 16.81
N ASP A 132 8.66 10.92 17.28
CA ASP A 132 9.85 10.89 16.46
C ASP A 132 9.92 9.57 15.68
N THR A 133 10.11 9.66 14.35
CA THR A 133 10.16 8.53 13.41
C THR A 133 11.58 8.17 12.96
N LEU A 134 12.61 8.84 13.46
CA LEU A 134 14.02 8.49 13.15
C LEU A 134 14.34 7.01 13.39
N PRO A 135 13.84 6.36 14.48
CA PRO A 135 14.06 4.92 14.64
C PRO A 135 13.52 4.06 13.50
N LEU A 136 12.39 4.46 12.88
CA LEU A 136 11.86 3.75 11.71
C LEU A 136 12.80 3.90 10.51
N VAL A 137 13.30 5.10 10.25
CA VAL A 137 14.28 5.36 9.17
C VAL A 137 15.50 4.46 9.34
N ASP A 138 16.09 4.42 10.54
CA ASP A 138 17.24 3.55 10.86
C ASP A 138 16.91 2.07 10.65
N THR A 139 15.72 1.64 11.05
CA THR A 139 15.27 0.25 10.90
C THR A 139 15.12 -0.11 9.44
N LEU A 140 14.50 0.76 8.64
CA LEU A 140 14.31 0.56 7.20
C LEU A 140 15.66 0.46 6.47
N HIS A 141 16.60 1.37 6.75
CA HIS A 141 17.94 1.32 6.15
C HIS A 141 18.72 0.05 6.50
N ARG A 142 18.51 -0.56 7.66
CA ARG A 142 19.17 -1.82 8.05
C ARG A 142 18.52 -3.06 7.47
N THR A 143 17.20 -2.97 7.14
CA THR A 143 16.39 -4.14 6.83
C THR A 143 16.08 -4.23 5.34
N ILE A 144 15.96 -3.09 4.67
CA ILE A 144 15.61 -2.99 3.25
C ILE A 144 16.86 -2.59 2.48
N ASP A 145 17.37 -3.51 1.67
CA ASP A 145 18.47 -3.25 0.75
C ASP A 145 17.90 -2.89 -0.63
N LEU A 146 17.88 -1.59 -0.93
CA LEU A 146 17.37 -1.08 -2.20
C LEU A 146 18.22 -1.50 -3.41
N ARG A 147 19.51 -1.83 -3.21
CA ARG A 147 20.35 -2.39 -4.28
C ARG A 147 19.88 -3.78 -4.68
N ARG A 148 19.47 -4.60 -3.70
CA ARG A 148 18.89 -5.91 -4.01
C ARG A 148 17.56 -5.79 -4.75
N LEU A 149 16.77 -4.73 -4.47
CA LEU A 149 15.58 -4.40 -5.25
C LEU A 149 15.94 -4.11 -6.72
N GLU A 150 16.94 -3.27 -6.97
CA GLU A 150 17.43 -2.97 -8.33
C GLU A 150 17.83 -4.24 -9.06
N VAL A 151 18.65 -5.08 -8.43
CA VAL A 151 19.07 -6.38 -8.99
C VAL A 151 17.86 -7.30 -9.28
N ALA A 152 16.87 -7.36 -8.38
CA ALA A 152 15.69 -8.19 -8.58
C ALA A 152 14.85 -7.72 -9.80
N LEU A 153 14.77 -6.40 -10.04
CA LEU A 153 14.14 -5.81 -11.22
C LEU A 153 14.94 -6.06 -12.50
N GLU A 154 16.26 -5.89 -12.45
CA GLU A 154 17.14 -6.12 -13.61
C GLU A 154 17.14 -7.58 -14.07
N LEU A 155 17.16 -8.52 -13.12
CA LEU A 155 17.11 -9.96 -13.40
C LEU A 155 15.69 -10.47 -13.72
N GLY A 156 14.65 -9.63 -13.60
CA GLY A 156 13.28 -10.01 -13.86
C GLY A 156 12.67 -10.94 -12.83
N ALA A 157 13.24 -11.02 -11.61
CA ALA A 157 12.64 -11.74 -10.50
C ALA A 157 11.28 -11.11 -10.12
N ILE A 158 11.18 -9.79 -10.30
CA ILE A 158 9.95 -8.99 -10.27
C ILE A 158 9.98 -7.98 -11.42
N GLU A 159 8.82 -7.49 -11.85
CA GLU A 159 8.73 -6.43 -12.87
C GLU A 159 8.42 -5.06 -12.29
N ALA A 160 7.75 -4.99 -11.15
CA ALA A 160 7.47 -3.71 -10.51
C ALA A 160 7.26 -3.82 -9.00
N LEU A 161 7.68 -2.76 -8.32
CA LEU A 161 7.28 -2.41 -6.97
C LEU A 161 6.55 -1.08 -7.01
N GLY A 162 5.34 -1.01 -6.42
CA GLY A 162 4.58 0.22 -6.24
C GLY A 162 4.33 0.53 -4.77
N VAL A 163 4.59 1.77 -4.40
CA VAL A 163 4.37 2.34 -3.05
C VAL A 163 3.39 3.48 -3.15
N THR A 164 2.33 3.46 -2.36
CA THR A 164 1.31 4.50 -2.42
C THR A 164 1.48 5.54 -1.32
N ALA A 165 1.21 6.80 -1.64
CA ALA A 165 1.16 7.90 -0.68
C ALA A 165 0.09 8.91 -1.08
N SER A 166 -0.39 9.72 -0.13
CA SER A 166 -1.38 10.75 -0.38
C SER A 166 -0.75 12.14 -0.30
N SER A 167 -0.87 12.94 -1.36
CA SER A 167 -0.38 14.33 -1.35
C SER A 167 -1.30 15.22 -0.51
N TYR A 168 -0.73 15.93 0.45
CA TYR A 168 -1.41 17.04 1.14
C TYR A 168 -1.46 18.30 0.28
N THR A 169 -0.57 18.41 -0.71
CA THR A 169 -0.45 19.59 -1.56
C THR A 169 -1.55 19.62 -2.61
N THR A 170 -1.74 18.51 -3.33
CA THR A 170 -2.74 18.42 -4.43
C THR A 170 -4.00 17.68 -4.01
N GLY A 171 -3.96 16.91 -2.93
CA GLY A 171 -5.05 16.05 -2.50
C GLY A 171 -5.18 14.79 -3.36
N GLU A 172 -4.22 14.48 -4.23
CA GLU A 172 -4.21 13.28 -5.05
C GLU A 172 -3.59 12.08 -4.33
N HIS A 173 -4.06 10.89 -4.69
CA HIS A 173 -3.46 9.63 -4.29
C HIS A 173 -2.41 9.22 -5.33
N TRP A 174 -1.18 8.99 -4.89
CA TRP A 174 -0.05 8.66 -5.76
C TRP A 174 0.36 7.20 -5.58
N THR A 175 0.75 6.59 -6.68
CA THR A 175 1.48 5.31 -6.70
C THR A 175 2.85 5.57 -7.31
N PHE A 176 3.89 5.52 -6.51
CA PHE A 176 5.27 5.57 -6.97
C PHE A 176 5.69 4.17 -7.37
N CYS A 177 6.14 4.00 -8.61
CA CYS A 177 6.51 2.70 -9.16
C CYS A 177 7.97 2.68 -9.59
N GLN A 178 8.70 1.66 -9.16
CA GLN A 178 9.98 1.29 -9.75
C GLN A 178 9.79 0.01 -10.56
N THR A 179 10.23 0.04 -11.81
CA THR A 179 9.95 -1.02 -12.78
C THR A 179 11.22 -1.61 -13.33
N SER A 180 11.14 -2.87 -13.78
CA SER A 180 12.19 -3.49 -14.56
C SER A 180 12.32 -2.80 -15.93
N PRO A 181 13.48 -2.85 -16.59
CA PRO A 181 13.67 -2.32 -17.96
C PRO A 181 12.76 -2.99 -18.99
N GLN A 182 12.26 -4.19 -18.69
CA GLN A 182 11.41 -4.99 -19.61
C GLN A 182 9.92 -4.75 -19.36
N ALA A 183 9.55 -3.97 -18.33
CA ALA A 183 8.15 -3.68 -18.03
C ALA A 183 7.56 -2.75 -19.09
N ASP A 184 6.46 -3.17 -19.68
CA ASP A 184 5.69 -2.38 -20.67
C ASP A 184 4.56 -1.59 -19.98
N ALA A 185 4.84 -1.03 -18.82
CA ALA A 185 3.90 -0.21 -18.08
C ALA A 185 4.26 1.27 -18.24
N GLN A 186 3.23 2.11 -18.28
CA GLN A 186 3.39 3.56 -18.40
C GLN A 186 2.75 4.26 -17.21
N PRO A 187 3.29 5.43 -16.79
CA PRO A 187 2.62 6.27 -15.81
C PRO A 187 1.19 6.57 -16.25
N TRP A 188 0.27 6.59 -15.28
CA TRP A 188 -1.13 6.90 -15.56
C TRP A 188 -1.62 8.05 -14.68
N HIS A 189 -2.62 8.76 -15.21
CA HIS A 189 -3.35 9.78 -14.49
C HIS A 189 -4.86 9.53 -14.62
N ARG A 190 -5.55 9.55 -13.48
CA ARG A 190 -7.01 9.44 -13.37
C ARG A 190 -7.50 10.47 -12.35
N PRO A 191 -8.76 10.89 -12.37
CA PRO A 191 -9.28 11.82 -11.37
C PRO A 191 -8.97 11.37 -9.95
N GLY A 192 -8.25 12.22 -9.20
CA GLY A 192 -7.87 12.00 -7.81
C GLY A 192 -6.77 10.96 -7.57
N ARG A 193 -6.21 10.33 -8.60
CA ARG A 193 -5.12 9.34 -8.47
C ARG A 193 -4.20 9.30 -9.67
N ARG A 194 -2.93 9.02 -9.43
CA ARG A 194 -1.91 8.94 -10.47
C ARG A 194 -0.77 8.01 -10.08
N ALA A 195 -0.01 7.58 -11.07
CA ALA A 195 1.25 6.91 -10.86
C ALA A 195 2.41 7.71 -11.46
N ASP A 196 3.55 7.64 -10.78
CA ASP A 196 4.81 8.17 -11.25
C ASP A 196 5.88 7.08 -11.19
N PHE A 197 6.73 7.03 -12.21
CA PHE A 197 7.73 5.98 -12.34
C PHE A 197 9.10 6.55 -12.01
N GLN A 198 9.62 6.14 -10.85
CA GLN A 198 10.89 6.59 -10.33
C GLN A 198 11.48 5.54 -9.36
N PRO A 199 12.78 5.59 -9.06
CA PRO A 199 13.36 4.74 -8.05
C PRO A 199 12.69 4.95 -6.69
N ILE A 200 12.34 3.83 -6.03
CA ILE A 200 11.79 3.86 -4.67
C ILE A 200 12.92 4.12 -3.67
N THR A 201 12.68 5.02 -2.74
CA THR A 201 13.61 5.38 -1.67
C THR A 201 12.96 5.19 -0.30
N ILE A 202 13.77 5.29 0.75
CA ILE A 202 13.24 5.21 2.12
C ILE A 202 12.24 6.35 2.39
N GLU A 203 12.41 7.52 1.77
CA GLU A 203 11.47 8.64 1.90
C GLU A 203 10.08 8.28 1.34
N HIS A 204 9.98 7.51 0.26
CA HIS A 204 8.70 7.03 -0.25
C HIS A 204 8.00 6.11 0.77
N LEU A 205 8.76 5.23 1.43
CA LEU A 205 8.23 4.35 2.48
C LEU A 205 7.78 5.14 3.70
N MET A 206 8.57 6.14 4.10
CA MET A 206 8.21 7.06 5.18
C MET A 206 6.97 7.88 4.84
N ALA A 207 6.85 8.39 3.60
CA ALA A 207 5.67 9.10 3.12
C ALA A 207 4.42 8.21 3.16
N SER A 208 4.56 6.99 2.64
CA SER A 208 3.48 5.98 2.64
C SER A 208 2.98 5.65 4.05
N SER A 209 3.86 5.72 5.05
CA SER A 209 3.57 5.36 6.44
C SER A 209 3.32 6.56 7.36
N ALA A 210 3.28 7.79 6.82
CA ALA A 210 3.15 9.03 7.58
C ALA A 210 1.70 9.26 8.03
N ILE A 211 1.27 8.53 9.09
CA ILE A 211 -0.05 8.64 9.70
C ILE A 211 -0.31 10.08 10.16
N PRO A 212 -1.42 10.71 9.75
CA PRO A 212 -1.75 12.09 10.12
C PRO A 212 -1.69 12.31 11.63
N PHE A 213 -1.18 13.47 12.01
CA PHE A 213 -0.97 13.90 13.40
C PHE A 213 0.05 13.07 14.19
N LEU A 214 0.19 11.78 13.91
CA LEU A 214 1.11 10.89 14.61
C LEU A 214 2.54 11.05 14.08
N PHE A 215 2.71 10.98 12.76
CA PHE A 215 3.99 11.09 12.08
C PHE A 215 4.07 12.38 11.24
N PRO A 216 5.26 12.95 11.05
CA PRO A 216 5.43 14.13 10.20
C PRO A 216 5.14 13.80 8.73
N SER A 217 4.60 14.77 7.99
CA SER A 217 4.51 14.65 6.53
C SER A 217 5.91 14.64 5.91
N VAL A 218 6.06 13.87 4.85
CA VAL A 218 7.35 13.68 4.16
C VAL A 218 7.34 14.46 2.84
N PRO A 219 8.34 15.31 2.61
CA PRO A 219 8.48 16.00 1.34
C PRO A 219 9.10 15.07 0.29
N LEU A 220 8.46 14.96 -0.88
CA LEU A 220 9.00 14.28 -2.06
C LEU A 220 9.06 15.25 -3.24
N TRP A 221 10.03 15.03 -4.14
CA TRP A 221 10.11 15.75 -5.39
C TRP A 221 9.31 15.02 -6.45
N VAL A 222 8.31 15.70 -7.01
CA VAL A 222 7.42 15.17 -8.03
C VAL A 222 7.11 16.26 -9.05
N ASN A 223 7.09 15.93 -10.34
CA ASN A 223 6.82 16.89 -11.41
C ASN A 223 7.68 18.19 -11.37
N GLY A 224 8.92 18.10 -10.90
CA GLY A 224 9.82 19.25 -10.80
C GLY A 224 9.57 20.18 -9.61
N HIS A 225 8.69 19.85 -8.69
CA HIS A 225 8.43 20.61 -7.47
C HIS A 225 8.32 19.72 -6.23
N ARG A 226 8.37 20.34 -5.06
CA ARG A 226 8.30 19.65 -3.78
C ARG A 226 6.86 19.62 -3.29
N GLU A 227 6.34 18.41 -3.08
CA GLU A 227 5.04 18.17 -2.44
C GLU A 227 5.20 17.48 -1.08
N HIS A 228 4.23 17.68 -0.19
CA HIS A 228 4.18 17.02 1.11
C HIS A 228 3.21 15.84 1.08
N PHE A 229 3.69 14.68 1.50
CA PHE A 229 2.93 13.43 1.48
C PHE A 229 2.65 12.91 2.88
N GLY A 230 1.55 12.20 2.98
CA GLY A 230 1.12 11.44 4.14
C GLY A 230 0.70 10.04 3.75
N ASP A 231 0.21 9.28 4.75
CA ASP A 231 -0.10 7.85 4.62
C ASP A 231 -0.96 7.54 3.39
N GLY A 232 -0.55 6.53 2.65
CA GLY A 232 -1.21 6.09 1.42
C GLY A 232 -2.62 5.54 1.62
N SER A 233 -2.97 5.08 2.83
CA SER A 233 -4.32 4.61 3.14
C SER A 233 -5.36 5.72 3.12
N MET A 234 -4.94 6.97 3.28
CA MET A 234 -5.82 8.11 3.07
C MET A 234 -6.18 8.19 1.59
N ARG A 235 -7.46 8.39 1.26
CA ARG A 235 -7.92 8.52 -0.13
C ARG A 235 -7.63 7.34 -1.07
N GLN A 236 -7.24 6.18 -0.56
CA GLN A 236 -7.05 4.97 -1.38
C GLN A 236 -8.42 4.38 -1.76
N LEU A 237 -8.98 4.83 -2.88
CA LEU A 237 -10.30 4.37 -3.34
C LEU A 237 -10.25 3.07 -4.15
N SER A 238 -9.13 2.74 -4.75
CA SER A 238 -8.98 1.59 -5.65
C SER A 238 -7.62 0.93 -5.45
N PRO A 239 -7.46 0.15 -4.37
CA PRO A 239 -6.20 -0.51 -4.04
C PRO A 239 -5.71 -1.51 -5.10
N LEU A 240 -6.62 -2.12 -5.87
CA LEU A 240 -6.27 -3.05 -6.95
C LEU A 240 -5.85 -2.35 -8.25
N SER A 241 -6.16 -1.05 -8.38
CA SER A 241 -5.92 -0.29 -9.61
C SER A 241 -4.48 -0.36 -10.12
N PRO A 242 -3.43 -0.25 -9.31
CA PRO A 242 -2.04 -0.40 -9.79
C PRO A 242 -1.79 -1.76 -10.43
N ALA A 243 -2.19 -2.86 -9.80
CA ALA A 243 -2.04 -4.20 -10.34
C ALA A 243 -2.75 -4.37 -11.70
N ILE A 244 -3.97 -3.82 -11.82
CA ILE A 244 -4.74 -3.83 -13.06
C ILE A 244 -4.05 -3.01 -14.15
N HIS A 245 -3.46 -1.86 -13.83
CA HIS A 245 -2.71 -1.04 -14.78
C HIS A 245 -1.43 -1.74 -15.31
N PHE A 246 -0.79 -2.56 -14.49
CA PHE A 246 0.32 -3.42 -14.90
C PHE A 246 -0.11 -4.66 -15.67
N GLY A 247 -1.42 -4.88 -15.84
CA GLY A 247 -1.96 -5.97 -16.65
C GLY A 247 -2.12 -7.29 -15.89
N ALA A 248 -2.07 -7.27 -14.55
CA ALA A 248 -2.28 -8.46 -13.74
C ALA A 248 -3.65 -9.10 -14.03
N ARG A 249 -3.65 -10.42 -14.25
CA ARG A 249 -4.86 -11.24 -14.38
C ARG A 249 -5.18 -11.99 -13.10
N ARG A 250 -4.20 -12.17 -12.23
CA ARG A 250 -4.33 -12.79 -10.90
C ARG A 250 -3.79 -11.83 -9.87
N VAL A 251 -4.58 -11.58 -8.85
CA VAL A 251 -4.20 -10.69 -7.74
C VAL A 251 -4.45 -11.39 -6.43
N LEU A 252 -3.40 -11.57 -5.65
CA LEU A 252 -3.52 -11.85 -4.23
C LEU A 252 -3.52 -10.53 -3.49
N VAL A 253 -4.60 -10.21 -2.79
CA VAL A 253 -4.65 -9.03 -1.93
C VAL A 253 -4.82 -9.45 -0.48
N ILE A 254 -3.97 -8.90 0.40
CA ILE A 254 -4.02 -9.21 1.83
C ILE A 254 -4.37 -7.93 2.59
N GLY A 255 -5.61 -7.92 3.10
CA GLY A 255 -6.12 -6.87 3.97
C GLY A 255 -5.63 -7.04 5.41
N VAL A 256 -6.05 -6.11 6.25
CA VAL A 256 -5.85 -6.14 7.71
C VAL A 256 -7.11 -5.68 8.45
N GLY A 257 -8.18 -5.43 7.69
CA GLY A 257 -9.51 -5.13 8.21
C GLY A 257 -10.11 -6.36 8.91
N GLN A 258 -10.88 -6.13 9.95
CA GLN A 258 -11.75 -7.18 10.44
C GLN A 258 -13.02 -7.16 9.59
N PRO A 259 -13.44 -8.30 9.00
CA PRO A 259 -14.77 -8.39 8.42
C PRO A 259 -15.78 -7.97 9.51
N GLN A 260 -16.66 -7.04 9.18
CA GLN A 260 -17.72 -6.65 10.11
C GLN A 260 -18.50 -7.91 10.46
N ARG A 261 -18.28 -8.43 11.65
CA ARG A 261 -19.12 -9.51 12.19
C ARG A 261 -20.50 -8.91 12.44
N ALA A 262 -21.43 -9.16 11.55
CA ALA A 262 -22.80 -8.79 11.73
C ALA A 262 -23.25 -9.32 13.11
N GLY A 263 -23.61 -8.42 14.03
CA GLY A 263 -24.15 -8.75 15.35
C GLY A 263 -23.24 -8.57 16.58
N LEU A 264 -21.95 -8.20 16.41
CA LEU A 264 -21.04 -7.95 17.54
C LEU A 264 -20.71 -6.46 17.74
N THR A 265 -21.61 -5.56 17.39
CA THR A 265 -21.50 -4.16 17.84
C THR A 265 -21.82 -4.11 19.32
N SER A 266 -20.80 -3.96 20.18
CA SER A 266 -21.02 -3.53 21.55
C SER A 266 -21.70 -2.16 21.47
N ARG A 267 -22.99 -2.09 21.84
CA ARG A 267 -23.69 -0.82 22.02
C ARG A 267 -23.02 -0.11 23.19
N ASN A 268 -22.19 0.89 22.90
CA ASN A 268 -21.84 1.86 23.94
C ASN A 268 -23.08 2.72 24.17
N GLU A 269 -23.77 2.48 25.28
CA GLU A 269 -24.98 3.19 25.67
C GLU A 269 -24.74 4.62 26.21
N GLY A 270 -23.50 5.11 26.13
CA GLY A 270 -23.13 6.45 26.62
C GLY A 270 -22.98 7.48 25.48
N GLU A 271 -23.15 8.76 25.83
CA GLU A 271 -22.86 9.87 24.89
C GLU A 271 -21.41 9.82 24.42
N PRO A 272 -21.15 10.02 23.10
CA PRO A 272 -19.79 9.97 22.59
C PRO A 272 -18.95 11.13 23.13
N THR A 273 -17.80 10.82 23.67
CA THR A 273 -16.83 11.83 24.09
C THR A 273 -16.13 12.46 22.88
N ALA A 274 -15.55 13.67 23.04
CA ALA A 274 -14.73 14.28 22.00
C ALA A 274 -13.61 13.35 21.49
N GLY A 275 -13.01 12.55 22.39
CA GLY A 275 -12.02 11.54 22.02
C GLY A 275 -12.59 10.41 21.17
N THR A 276 -13.82 9.95 21.48
CA THR A 276 -14.53 8.94 20.70
C THR A 276 -14.86 9.47 19.29
N ILE A 277 -15.33 10.73 19.21
CA ILE A 277 -15.64 11.38 17.92
C ILE A 277 -14.37 11.56 17.08
N ALA A 278 -13.27 12.05 17.69
CA ALA A 278 -11.99 12.20 17.00
C ALA A 278 -11.44 10.84 16.53
N GLY A 279 -11.54 9.80 17.36
CA GLY A 279 -11.16 8.43 16.99
C GLY A 279 -11.99 7.88 15.82
N HIS A 280 -13.30 8.15 15.81
CA HIS A 280 -14.18 7.75 14.70
C HIS A 280 -13.88 8.52 13.41
N ALA A 281 -13.62 9.83 13.49
CA ALA A 281 -13.20 10.64 12.36
C ALA A 281 -11.87 10.14 11.76
N MET A 282 -10.89 9.81 12.60
CA MET A 282 -9.63 9.19 12.17
C MET A 282 -9.86 7.82 11.52
N ALA A 283 -10.68 6.97 12.12
CA ALA A 283 -11.01 5.66 11.54
C ALA A 283 -11.69 5.80 10.16
N SER A 284 -12.51 6.83 9.95
CA SER A 284 -13.17 7.11 8.67
C SER A 284 -12.18 7.55 7.58
N VAL A 285 -11.07 8.22 7.94
CA VAL A 285 -10.00 8.58 7.01
C VAL A 285 -9.26 7.33 6.50
N PHE A 286 -9.15 6.30 7.34
CA PHE A 286 -8.53 5.02 7.03
C PHE A 286 -9.57 3.95 6.67
N HIS A 287 -10.68 4.36 6.06
CA HIS A 287 -11.74 3.43 5.67
C HIS A 287 -11.18 2.38 4.70
N ASP A 288 -11.45 1.11 5.01
CA ASP A 288 -11.05 -0.01 4.17
C ASP A 288 -11.95 -0.09 2.93
N THR A 289 -11.44 0.42 1.81
CA THR A 289 -12.13 0.40 0.51
C THR A 289 -11.91 -0.91 -0.25
N LEU A 290 -11.11 -1.83 0.31
CA LEU A 290 -10.71 -3.07 -0.35
C LEU A 290 -11.93 -3.90 -0.76
N HIS A 291 -12.89 -4.06 0.13
CA HIS A 291 -14.07 -4.89 -0.13
C HIS A 291 -14.86 -4.40 -1.34
N SER A 292 -15.12 -3.10 -1.40
CA SER A 292 -15.81 -2.47 -2.53
C SER A 292 -15.05 -2.59 -3.84
N ASP A 293 -13.71 -2.43 -3.82
CA ASP A 293 -12.88 -2.52 -5.01
C ASP A 293 -12.79 -3.97 -5.53
N VAL A 294 -12.69 -4.95 -4.63
CA VAL A 294 -12.75 -6.38 -4.96
C VAL A 294 -14.11 -6.73 -5.58
N GLU A 295 -15.21 -6.33 -4.94
CA GLU A 295 -16.56 -6.57 -5.49
C GLU A 295 -16.74 -5.97 -6.88
N GLN A 296 -16.30 -4.73 -7.08
CA GLN A 296 -16.37 -4.08 -8.37
C GLN A 296 -15.52 -4.80 -9.42
N THR A 297 -14.29 -5.17 -9.09
CA THR A 297 -13.39 -5.91 -9.99
C THR A 297 -13.97 -7.27 -10.37
N MET A 298 -14.52 -8.02 -9.40
CA MET A 298 -15.17 -9.29 -9.65
C MET A 298 -16.43 -9.13 -10.52
N ARG A 299 -17.25 -8.10 -10.28
CA ARG A 299 -18.44 -7.79 -11.07
C ARG A 299 -18.09 -7.51 -12.53
N VAL A 300 -17.07 -6.68 -12.77
CA VAL A 300 -16.57 -6.41 -14.14
C VAL A 300 -16.06 -7.69 -14.78
N SER A 301 -15.26 -8.48 -14.08
CA SER A 301 -14.72 -9.76 -14.59
C SER A 301 -15.81 -10.75 -14.96
N GLN A 302 -16.83 -10.90 -14.12
CA GLN A 302 -17.99 -11.77 -14.39
C GLN A 302 -18.82 -11.27 -15.59
N THR A 303 -18.96 -9.97 -15.74
CA THR A 303 -19.66 -9.38 -16.89
C THR A 303 -18.91 -9.68 -18.18
N LEU A 304 -17.58 -9.47 -18.19
CA LEU A 304 -16.74 -9.77 -19.36
C LEU A 304 -16.79 -11.25 -19.74
N ALA A 305 -16.81 -12.15 -18.76
CA ALA A 305 -16.89 -13.59 -19.00
C ALA A 305 -18.22 -14.04 -19.64
N ARG A 306 -19.29 -13.24 -19.53
CA ARG A 306 -20.60 -13.50 -20.14
C ARG A 306 -20.77 -12.91 -21.54
N LEU A 307 -19.85 -12.03 -21.97
CA LEU A 307 -19.92 -11.43 -23.29
C LEU A 307 -19.42 -12.40 -24.36
N PRO A 308 -19.97 -12.34 -25.58
CA PRO A 308 -19.37 -13.01 -26.73
C PRO A 308 -17.89 -12.64 -26.90
N PRO A 309 -17.01 -13.61 -27.24
CA PRO A 309 -15.55 -13.37 -27.29
C PRO A 309 -15.13 -12.16 -28.13
N GLY A 310 -15.79 -11.92 -29.28
CA GLY A 310 -15.50 -10.77 -30.15
C GLY A 310 -15.83 -9.43 -29.51
N LEU A 311 -16.90 -9.34 -28.70
CA LEU A 311 -17.24 -8.12 -27.98
C LEU A 311 -16.33 -7.93 -26.76
N ALA A 312 -16.03 -8.99 -26.03
CA ALA A 312 -15.10 -8.92 -24.90
C ALA A 312 -13.71 -8.46 -25.33
N ALA A 313 -13.21 -8.94 -26.48
CA ALA A 313 -11.90 -8.54 -27.02
C ALA A 313 -11.84 -7.08 -27.48
N ALA A 314 -12.97 -6.49 -27.89
CA ALA A 314 -13.05 -5.09 -28.30
C ALA A 314 -13.05 -4.10 -27.13
N LEU A 315 -13.28 -4.58 -25.89
CA LEU A 315 -13.31 -3.73 -24.71
C LEU A 315 -11.89 -3.51 -24.15
N PRO A 316 -11.62 -2.33 -23.55
CA PRO A 316 -10.33 -2.03 -22.93
C PRO A 316 -10.15 -2.74 -21.58
N TYR A 317 -11.08 -3.61 -21.18
CA TYR A 317 -11.07 -4.32 -19.90
C TYR A 317 -10.69 -5.80 -20.08
N ARG A 318 -10.17 -6.39 -19.01
CA ARG A 318 -9.85 -7.81 -18.95
C ARG A 318 -10.37 -8.42 -17.66
N PRO A 319 -10.75 -9.72 -17.67
CA PRO A 319 -11.05 -10.44 -16.46
C PRO A 319 -9.83 -10.49 -15.54
N VAL A 320 -10.07 -10.26 -14.25
CA VAL A 320 -9.08 -10.38 -13.19
C VAL A 320 -9.62 -11.32 -12.13
N GLU A 321 -8.83 -12.34 -11.78
CA GLU A 321 -9.08 -13.20 -10.63
C GLU A 321 -8.49 -12.52 -9.39
N VAL A 322 -9.30 -12.37 -8.35
CA VAL A 322 -8.86 -11.78 -7.09
C VAL A 322 -9.07 -12.77 -5.96
N LEU A 323 -7.99 -13.10 -5.26
CA LEU A 323 -8.04 -13.77 -3.97
C LEU A 323 -7.81 -12.73 -2.88
N ALA A 324 -8.82 -12.42 -2.11
CA ALA A 324 -8.76 -11.50 -0.98
C ALA A 324 -8.73 -12.27 0.35
N ILE A 325 -7.76 -11.92 1.21
CA ILE A 325 -7.53 -12.52 2.53
C ILE A 325 -7.50 -11.40 3.59
#